data_1874653d198f495402483ea97b014f5c
#
_entry.id   1874653d198f495402483ea97b014f5c
#
_cell.length_a   1.000
_cell.length_b   1.000
_cell.length_c   1.000
_cell.angle_alpha   90.00
_cell.angle_beta   90.00
_cell.angle_gamma   90.00
#
_symmetry.space_group_name_H-M   'P 1'
#
loop_
_entity.id
_entity.type
_entity.pdbx_description
1 polymer ?
#
loop_
_entity_poly.entity_id
_entity_poly.type
_entity_poly.pdbx_seq_one_letter_code
_entity_poly.pdbx_strand_id
1 'polypeptide(L)'
;MKKILALLLALVMVFALAACGGEGGTTTSADPNANNSDNSQASGDNVIKIGVFEPLTGDSGPGGKQEMLGMQYAHSLRPTVEINGVEYSIELVPGDNQSDGTKAATAASSLISEGVSVVLGTYGSSSAINAAPIFEENQVPAIGVTCTNPQVTMGNNYYFRTCFIDPFQGTVLANYAFEQLGATKVYTLGEMGNDYDTGVINYFTEAFEALGGTTVADNFPKNNADFTSYLNKAVNEGVDAILIPVSIAYSTQIISQAKDMNLEIPVLGSDTLDNNTVLAAAQGSNVELIVTTFYNEGGDTEFDAGFKEWINSDPDNLTNNGNNDMIAAVSVMGYDAYNVALDAIERAQSTDPNDIYEALKTTDWDGITGNIKFDEEGDAIRDLAYIKIADTANNTWINGGTQTVAE
;
A
#
# COMPACT_ATOMS: atom_id res chain seq x y z
N MET A 1 53.46 -8.99 21.39
CA MET A 1 53.70 -8.60 22.80
C MET A 1 52.37 -8.20 23.40
N LYS A 2 51.97 -9.02 24.40
CA LYS A 2 51.21 -8.69 25.61
C LYS A 2 49.80 -8.07 25.37
N LYS A 3 48.65 -8.80 25.49
CA LYS A 3 48.05 -9.41 26.70
C LYS A 3 47.71 -8.39 27.79
N ILE A 4 46.40 -8.55 28.27
CA ILE A 4 45.87 -8.12 29.57
C ILE A 4 45.16 -6.76 29.48
N LEU A 5 43.82 -6.63 29.68
CA LEU A 5 43.15 -6.85 30.95
C LEU A 5 41.65 -7.05 30.76
N ALA A 6 41.12 -8.17 31.20
CA ALA A 6 39.73 -8.37 31.59
C ALA A 6 39.64 -7.97 33.09
N LEU A 7 38.52 -7.53 33.56
CA LEU A 7 37.84 -7.90 34.81
C LEU A 7 37.05 -6.76 35.47
N LEU A 8 35.86 -7.16 35.93
CA LEU A 8 35.09 -6.68 37.09
C LEU A 8 34.23 -5.43 36.87
N LEU A 9 32.89 -5.52 36.92
CA LEU A 9 32.19 -5.64 38.21
C LEU A 9 30.78 -6.21 38.01
N ALA A 10 30.55 -7.36 38.61
CA ALA A 10 29.24 -7.84 39.03
C ALA A 10 29.05 -7.45 40.51
N LEU A 11 27.80 -7.48 40.96
CA LEU A 11 27.28 -7.35 42.33
C LEU A 11 26.86 -5.92 42.71
N VAL A 12 25.56 -5.70 43.01
CA VAL A 12 24.99 -6.00 44.34
C VAL A 12 23.45 -6.07 44.22
N MET A 13 22.88 -7.25 44.49
CA MET A 13 21.54 -7.40 45.06
C MET A 13 21.61 -7.13 46.55
N VAL A 14 20.68 -6.37 47.08
CA VAL A 14 20.33 -6.45 48.52
C VAL A 14 18.80 -6.44 48.68
N PHE A 15 18.32 -7.54 49.19
CA PHE A 15 17.02 -7.76 49.79
C PHE A 15 16.86 -6.89 51.05
N ALA A 16 15.64 -6.36 51.23
CA ALA A 16 15.16 -6.06 52.58
C ALA A 16 13.67 -6.40 52.68
N LEU A 17 13.39 -7.58 53.20
CA LEU A 17 12.12 -7.91 53.87
C LEU A 17 12.22 -7.37 55.29
N ALA A 18 11.18 -6.72 55.73
CA ALA A 18 10.86 -6.56 57.17
C ALA A 18 9.35 -6.68 57.38
N ALA A 19 8.99 -7.78 58.01
CA ALA A 19 7.68 -8.04 58.58
C ALA A 19 7.71 -7.61 60.06
N CYS A 20 6.53 -7.21 60.59
CA CYS A 20 6.00 -7.32 61.94
C CYS A 20 4.85 -6.32 62.05
N GLY A 21 3.58 -6.63 62.34
CA GLY A 21 3.07 -7.52 63.42
C GLY A 21 2.51 -6.66 64.55
N GLY A 22 1.22 -6.69 64.83
CA GLY A 22 0.64 -6.03 65.98
C GLY A 22 -0.91 -6.02 65.95
N GLU A 23 -1.52 -6.83 66.79
CA GLU A 23 -2.93 -7.07 67.03
C GLU A 23 -3.66 -5.88 67.68
N GLY A 24 -4.99 -5.88 67.58
CA GLY A 24 -5.84 -5.15 68.44
C GLY A 24 -7.27 -4.98 67.86
N GLY A 25 -8.16 -5.91 68.17
CA GLY A 25 -9.56 -5.90 67.77
C GLY A 25 -10.44 -4.89 68.51
N THR A 26 -11.59 -4.62 67.93
CA THR A 26 -12.92 -4.65 68.60
C THR A 26 -14.05 -4.55 67.59
N THR A 27 -15.01 -5.41 67.78
CA THR A 27 -16.31 -5.55 67.11
C THR A 27 -17.20 -4.33 67.29
N THR A 28 -17.96 -3.95 66.24
CA THR A 28 -19.40 -3.58 66.35
C THR A 28 -20.12 -3.58 65.01
N SER A 29 -21.11 -4.42 64.95
CA SER A 29 -22.47 -4.29 64.32
C SER A 29 -22.66 -3.78 62.93
N ALA A 30 -23.25 -4.65 62.12
CA ALA A 30 -23.88 -4.46 60.83
C ALA A 30 -25.02 -3.42 60.86
N ASP A 31 -25.11 -2.67 59.75
CA ASP A 31 -26.37 -2.07 59.27
C ASP A 31 -26.48 -2.35 57.76
N PRO A 32 -27.58 -2.99 57.31
CA PRO A 32 -27.73 -3.34 55.91
C PRO A 32 -28.66 -2.31 55.24
N ASN A 33 -28.12 -1.31 54.57
CA ASN A 33 -28.76 -0.66 53.42
C ASN A 33 -27.95 0.57 52.96
N ALA A 34 -27.02 0.36 52.09
CA ALA A 34 -26.54 1.42 51.19
C ALA A 34 -26.39 0.80 49.80
N ASN A 35 -27.38 1.05 48.98
CA ASN A 35 -27.22 0.94 47.51
C ASN A 35 -26.11 1.89 47.10
N ASN A 36 -24.90 1.41 47.04
CA ASN A 36 -23.86 2.00 46.26
C ASN A 36 -23.91 1.34 44.88
N SER A 37 -24.53 2.02 43.94
CA SER A 37 -24.24 1.84 42.53
C SER A 37 -22.77 2.23 42.37
N ASP A 38 -21.86 1.26 42.50
CA ASP A 38 -20.50 1.38 42.00
C ASP A 38 -20.60 1.47 40.48
N ASN A 39 -20.72 2.72 40.03
CA ASN A 39 -20.37 3.11 38.70
C ASN A 39 -18.84 3.11 38.67
N SER A 40 -18.23 1.93 38.72
CA SER A 40 -16.86 1.74 38.28
C SER A 40 -16.86 1.93 36.75
N GLN A 41 -16.77 3.19 36.35
CA GLN A 41 -16.23 3.55 35.05
C GLN A 41 -14.86 2.90 34.98
N ALA A 42 -14.80 1.71 34.36
CA ALA A 42 -13.60 1.21 33.80
C ALA A 42 -13.20 2.20 32.69
N SER A 43 -12.31 3.12 33.01
CA SER A 43 -11.55 3.83 32.00
C SER A 43 -10.56 2.82 31.36
N GLY A 44 -11.08 1.82 30.66
CA GLY A 44 -10.35 1.13 29.62
C GLY A 44 -10.33 2.09 28.46
N ASP A 45 -9.17 2.44 27.97
CA ASP A 45 -9.03 3.27 26.79
C ASP A 45 -9.79 2.58 25.65
N ASN A 46 -10.91 3.19 25.20
CA ASN A 46 -11.67 2.70 24.06
C ASN A 46 -10.83 2.99 22.79
N VAL A 47 -9.94 2.09 22.44
CA VAL A 47 -9.02 2.20 21.31
C VAL A 47 -9.23 1.03 20.37
N ILE A 48 -9.36 1.33 19.09
CA ILE A 48 -9.32 0.33 18.01
C ILE A 48 -7.99 0.48 17.30
N LYS A 49 -7.26 -0.61 17.21
CA LYS A 49 -6.00 -0.65 16.46
C LYS A 49 -6.27 -1.08 15.02
N ILE A 50 -5.83 -0.24 14.08
CA ILE A 50 -5.82 -0.55 12.65
C ILE A 50 -4.36 -0.74 12.23
N GLY A 51 -4.02 -1.93 11.71
CA GLY A 51 -2.68 -2.21 11.20
C GLY A 51 -2.44 -1.46 9.89
N VAL A 52 -1.27 -0.84 9.74
CA VAL A 52 -0.80 -0.25 8.48
C VAL A 52 0.35 -1.10 7.98
N PHE A 53 0.04 -2.04 7.10
CA PHE A 53 0.96 -3.05 6.57
C PHE A 53 1.55 -2.57 5.24
N GLU A 54 2.64 -1.79 5.29
CA GLU A 54 3.21 -1.15 4.10
C GLU A 54 4.72 -1.37 3.98
N PRO A 55 5.29 -1.30 2.76
CA PRO A 55 6.73 -1.15 2.61
C PRO A 55 7.14 0.27 3.00
N LEU A 56 7.52 0.50 4.24
CA LEU A 56 8.04 1.79 4.69
C LEU A 56 9.53 1.93 4.36
N THR A 57 10.18 0.81 4.03
CA THR A 57 11.57 0.70 3.55
C THR A 57 11.66 -0.28 2.39
N GLY A 58 12.87 -0.40 1.77
CA GLY A 58 13.09 -1.28 0.61
C GLY A 58 12.73 -0.64 -0.72
N ASP A 59 12.67 -1.47 -1.77
CA ASP A 59 12.61 -1.03 -3.18
C ASP A 59 11.31 -0.30 -3.56
N SER A 60 10.22 -0.56 -2.84
CA SER A 60 8.93 0.12 -2.99
C SER A 60 8.60 1.08 -1.84
N GLY A 61 9.57 1.36 -0.97
CA GLY A 61 9.38 2.22 0.21
C GLY A 61 8.73 3.59 -0.06
N PRO A 62 9.06 4.30 -1.14
CA PRO A 62 8.37 5.55 -1.49
C PRO A 62 6.86 5.38 -1.72
N GLY A 63 6.44 4.30 -2.38
CA GLY A 63 5.03 4.01 -2.64
C GLY A 63 4.25 3.71 -1.37
N GLY A 64 4.75 2.79 -0.52
CA GLY A 64 4.07 2.46 0.74
C GLY A 64 3.98 3.64 1.70
N LYS A 65 4.99 4.53 1.72
CA LYS A 65 4.90 5.79 2.46
C LYS A 65 3.81 6.70 1.94
N GLN A 66 3.63 6.77 0.63
CA GLN A 66 2.57 7.57 0.02
C GLN A 66 1.18 6.98 0.30
N GLU A 67 1.00 5.64 0.28
CA GLU A 67 -0.24 5.01 0.75
C GLU A 67 -0.53 5.36 2.21
N MET A 68 0.47 5.22 3.07
CA MET A 68 0.34 5.57 4.48
C MET A 68 -0.03 7.05 4.69
N LEU A 69 0.49 7.99 3.87
CA LEU A 69 0.09 9.40 3.96
C LEU A 69 -1.41 9.59 3.72
N GLY A 70 -2.00 8.87 2.78
CA GLY A 70 -3.44 8.89 2.55
C GLY A 70 -4.23 8.40 3.76
N MET A 71 -3.81 7.28 4.37
CA MET A 71 -4.40 6.75 5.59
C MET A 71 -4.28 7.73 6.77
N GLN A 72 -3.11 8.35 6.93
CA GLN A 72 -2.86 9.34 7.99
C GLN A 72 -3.69 10.61 7.80
N TYR A 73 -3.86 11.07 6.57
CA TYR A 73 -4.74 12.19 6.27
C TYR A 73 -6.19 11.87 6.61
N ALA A 74 -6.70 10.71 6.17
CA ALA A 74 -8.04 10.25 6.52
C ALA A 74 -8.22 10.15 8.04
N HIS A 75 -7.24 9.58 8.74
CA HIS A 75 -7.22 9.50 10.20
C HIS A 75 -7.24 10.88 10.86
N SER A 76 -6.53 11.87 10.31
CA SER A 76 -6.55 13.24 10.84
C SER A 76 -7.93 13.90 10.77
N LEU A 77 -8.75 13.50 9.79
CA LEU A 77 -10.12 13.98 9.60
C LEU A 77 -11.16 13.17 10.40
N ARG A 78 -10.89 11.88 10.59
CA ARG A 78 -11.77 10.92 11.28
C ARG A 78 -10.96 10.07 12.29
N PRO A 79 -10.51 10.66 13.41
CA PRO A 79 -9.67 9.96 14.40
C PRO A 79 -10.46 9.04 15.34
N THR A 80 -11.79 9.07 15.29
CA THR A 80 -12.68 8.31 16.17
C THR A 80 -13.81 7.65 15.40
N VAL A 81 -14.43 6.63 16.00
CA VAL A 81 -15.61 5.94 15.49
C VAL A 81 -16.57 5.66 16.67
N GLU A 82 -17.88 5.68 16.40
CA GLU A 82 -18.87 5.36 17.42
C GLU A 82 -19.37 3.92 17.27
N ILE A 83 -19.32 3.14 18.37
CA ILE A 83 -19.84 1.77 18.44
C ILE A 83 -20.83 1.68 19.59
N ASN A 84 -22.09 1.37 19.31
CA ASN A 84 -23.16 1.24 20.31
C ASN A 84 -23.29 2.47 21.24
N GLY A 85 -23.05 3.68 20.70
CA GLY A 85 -23.11 4.94 21.46
C GLY A 85 -21.89 5.23 22.33
N VAL A 86 -20.80 4.49 22.11
CA VAL A 86 -19.49 4.69 22.75
C VAL A 86 -18.47 5.12 21.71
N GLU A 87 -17.79 6.23 21.95
CA GLU A 87 -16.69 6.69 21.08
C GLU A 87 -15.41 5.91 21.34
N TYR A 88 -14.80 5.44 20.27
CA TYR A 88 -13.50 4.78 20.24
C TYR A 88 -12.51 5.63 19.45
N SER A 89 -11.31 5.81 19.99
CA SER A 89 -10.20 6.39 19.23
C SER A 89 -9.55 5.35 18.34
N ILE A 90 -9.06 5.78 17.17
CA ILE A 90 -8.32 4.93 16.25
C ILE A 90 -6.82 5.09 16.51
N GLU A 91 -6.10 3.97 16.58
CA GLU A 91 -4.64 3.91 16.60
C GLU A 91 -4.15 3.24 15.33
N LEU A 92 -3.32 3.92 14.55
CA LEU A 92 -2.64 3.33 13.39
C LEU A 92 -1.35 2.64 13.85
N VAL A 93 -1.26 1.33 13.66
CA VAL A 93 -0.11 0.50 14.06
C VAL A 93 0.71 0.15 12.84
N PRO A 94 1.91 0.72 12.63
CA PRO A 94 2.72 0.45 11.44
C PRO A 94 3.36 -0.93 11.48
N GLY A 95 3.36 -1.62 10.33
CA GLY A 95 4.05 -2.88 10.08
C GLY A 95 4.85 -2.80 8.79
N ASP A 96 6.16 -2.55 8.89
CA ASP A 96 7.06 -2.44 7.72
C ASP A 96 7.37 -3.82 7.13
N ASN A 97 6.88 -4.10 5.93
CA ASN A 97 7.17 -5.35 5.21
C ASN A 97 8.48 -5.29 4.40
N GLN A 98 9.15 -4.13 4.34
CA GLN A 98 10.46 -3.91 3.74
C GLN A 98 10.55 -4.29 2.25
N SER A 99 9.43 -4.32 1.51
CA SER A 99 9.36 -4.78 0.12
C SER A 99 9.89 -6.23 -0.05
N ASP A 100 9.75 -7.07 0.97
CA ASP A 100 10.29 -8.45 1.00
C ASP A 100 9.27 -9.44 1.54
N GLY A 101 8.94 -10.49 0.76
CA GLY A 101 7.92 -11.48 1.13
C GLY A 101 8.19 -12.20 2.46
N THR A 102 9.46 -12.47 2.81
CA THR A 102 9.81 -13.09 4.10
C THR A 102 9.59 -12.11 5.26
N LYS A 103 9.90 -10.83 5.05
CA LYS A 103 9.67 -9.78 6.04
C LYS A 103 8.19 -9.46 6.17
N ALA A 104 7.46 -9.55 5.07
CA ALA A 104 6.01 -9.39 5.03
C ALA A 104 5.31 -10.34 6.01
N ALA A 105 5.66 -11.64 6.00
CA ALA A 105 5.13 -12.62 6.95
C ALA A 105 5.44 -12.26 8.42
N THR A 106 6.64 -11.72 8.68
CA THR A 106 7.04 -11.28 10.02
C THR A 106 6.25 -10.04 10.46
N ALA A 107 6.09 -9.05 9.59
CA ALA A 107 5.34 -7.83 9.87
C ALA A 107 3.84 -8.14 10.12
N ALA A 108 3.24 -9.02 9.29
CA ALA A 108 1.87 -9.50 9.50
C ALA A 108 1.69 -10.15 10.87
N SER A 109 2.58 -11.08 11.25
CA SER A 109 2.54 -11.73 12.57
C SER A 109 2.71 -10.74 13.72
N SER A 110 3.51 -9.69 13.54
CA SER A 110 3.66 -8.62 14.53
C SER A 110 2.36 -7.83 14.71
N LEU A 111 1.70 -7.44 13.61
CA LEU A 111 0.41 -6.74 13.66
C LEU A 111 -0.67 -7.57 14.37
N ILE A 112 -0.75 -8.88 14.07
CA ILE A 112 -1.64 -9.79 14.79
C ILE A 112 -1.35 -9.79 16.30
N SER A 113 -0.07 -9.83 16.68
CA SER A 113 0.35 -9.82 18.09
C SER A 113 0.04 -8.52 18.81
N GLU A 114 -0.02 -7.39 18.08
CA GLU A 114 -0.47 -6.09 18.58
C GLU A 114 -1.99 -6.00 18.79
N GLY A 115 -2.75 -6.97 18.30
CA GLY A 115 -4.20 -7.05 18.46
C GLY A 115 -4.95 -6.05 17.58
N VAL A 116 -4.56 -5.91 16.33
CA VAL A 116 -5.26 -5.08 15.35
C VAL A 116 -6.60 -5.70 14.96
N SER A 117 -7.63 -4.88 14.77
CA SER A 117 -8.98 -5.32 14.38
C SER A 117 -9.14 -5.48 12.87
N VAL A 118 -8.38 -4.72 12.09
CA VAL A 118 -8.32 -4.75 10.63
C VAL A 118 -6.94 -4.26 10.18
N VAL A 119 -6.49 -4.71 9.02
CA VAL A 119 -5.21 -4.32 8.42
C VAL A 119 -5.46 -3.56 7.12
N LEU A 120 -4.77 -2.44 6.91
CA LEU A 120 -4.71 -1.70 5.64
C LEU A 120 -3.35 -1.94 4.99
N GLY A 121 -3.34 -2.17 3.69
CA GLY A 121 -2.11 -2.40 2.91
C GLY A 121 -2.16 -3.72 2.14
N THR A 122 -1.29 -3.90 1.22
CA THR A 122 0.00 -3.21 1.06
C THR A 122 0.15 -2.72 -0.38
N TYR A 123 1.18 -1.91 -0.63
CA TYR A 123 1.59 -1.49 -1.97
C TYR A 123 2.07 -2.67 -2.84
N GLY A 124 2.71 -3.68 -2.29
CA GLY A 124 3.36 -4.74 -3.08
C GLY A 124 2.62 -6.06 -3.08
N SER A 125 2.24 -6.60 -4.25
CA SER A 125 1.49 -7.86 -4.39
C SER A 125 2.21 -9.07 -3.78
N SER A 126 3.52 -9.26 -4.02
CA SER A 126 4.29 -10.36 -3.41
C SER A 126 4.27 -10.31 -1.87
N SER A 127 4.29 -9.11 -1.28
CA SER A 127 4.17 -8.95 0.18
C SER A 127 2.76 -9.32 0.67
N ALA A 128 1.71 -8.92 -0.05
CA ALA A 128 0.33 -9.27 0.25
C ALA A 128 0.11 -10.79 0.18
N ILE A 129 0.54 -11.44 -0.90
CA ILE A 129 0.42 -12.90 -1.11
C ILE A 129 1.09 -13.67 0.03
N ASN A 130 2.28 -13.23 0.49
CA ASN A 130 2.99 -13.89 1.58
C ASN A 130 2.38 -13.63 2.98
N ALA A 131 1.67 -12.52 3.16
CA ALA A 131 1.01 -12.17 4.42
C ALA A 131 -0.41 -12.72 4.54
N ALA A 132 -1.12 -12.87 3.42
CA ALA A 132 -2.54 -13.24 3.38
C ALA A 132 -2.88 -14.52 4.19
N PRO A 133 -2.11 -15.63 4.12
CA PRO A 133 -2.39 -16.80 4.94
C PRO A 133 -2.31 -16.54 6.46
N ILE A 134 -1.51 -15.57 6.89
CA ILE A 134 -1.37 -15.20 8.31
C ILE A 134 -2.60 -14.45 8.79
N PHE A 135 -3.12 -13.54 7.98
CA PHE A 135 -4.35 -12.82 8.29
C PHE A 135 -5.54 -13.77 8.31
N GLU A 136 -5.66 -14.67 7.34
CA GLU A 136 -6.73 -15.68 7.28
C GLU A 136 -6.68 -16.66 8.48
N GLU A 137 -5.50 -17.21 8.81
CA GLU A 137 -5.32 -18.12 9.95
C GLU A 137 -5.74 -17.48 11.29
N ASN A 138 -5.50 -16.17 11.44
CA ASN A 138 -5.85 -15.42 12.64
C ASN A 138 -7.21 -14.71 12.54
N GLN A 139 -7.93 -14.88 11.43
CA GLN A 139 -9.26 -14.29 11.20
C GLN A 139 -9.28 -12.76 11.37
N VAL A 140 -8.24 -12.08 10.92
CA VAL A 140 -8.15 -10.62 10.89
C VAL A 140 -8.26 -10.16 9.43
N PRO A 141 -9.29 -9.37 9.05
CA PRO A 141 -9.44 -8.92 7.68
C PRO A 141 -8.36 -7.90 7.29
N ALA A 142 -7.91 -8.00 6.04
CA ALA A 142 -7.00 -7.06 5.43
C ALA A 142 -7.66 -6.38 4.21
N ILE A 143 -7.41 -5.09 4.02
CA ILE A 143 -7.87 -4.29 2.88
C ILE A 143 -6.64 -3.86 2.09
N GLY A 144 -6.39 -4.53 0.97
CA GLY A 144 -5.33 -4.19 0.02
C GLY A 144 -5.58 -2.84 -0.62
N VAL A 145 -4.57 -2.01 -0.65
CA VAL A 145 -4.66 -0.65 -1.20
C VAL A 145 -4.35 -0.67 -2.69
N THR A 146 -3.14 -1.09 -3.07
CA THR A 146 -2.72 -1.17 -4.48
C THR A 146 -2.00 -2.48 -4.85
N CYS A 147 -2.23 -3.56 -4.11
CA CYS A 147 -1.72 -4.89 -4.45
C CYS A 147 -2.62 -5.58 -5.50
N THR A 148 -2.33 -5.36 -6.76
CA THR A 148 -3.21 -5.63 -7.91
C THR A 148 -3.19 -7.07 -8.44
N ASN A 149 -2.21 -7.91 -8.05
CA ASN A 149 -2.12 -9.29 -8.55
C ASN A 149 -3.32 -10.14 -8.08
N PRO A 150 -4.00 -10.91 -8.95
CA PRO A 150 -5.14 -11.73 -8.58
C PRO A 150 -4.88 -12.72 -7.43
N GLN A 151 -3.64 -13.20 -7.27
CA GLN A 151 -3.29 -14.16 -6.21
C GLN A 151 -3.41 -13.58 -4.78
N VAL A 152 -3.59 -12.28 -4.63
CA VAL A 152 -3.75 -11.64 -3.31
C VAL A 152 -5.03 -12.11 -2.64
N THR A 153 -6.14 -12.14 -3.38
CA THR A 153 -7.48 -12.54 -2.89
C THR A 153 -7.79 -13.98 -3.23
N MET A 154 -7.22 -14.54 -4.30
CA MET A 154 -7.49 -15.90 -4.75
C MET A 154 -7.18 -16.95 -3.67
N GLY A 155 -8.23 -17.52 -3.05
CA GLY A 155 -8.10 -18.48 -1.97
C GLY A 155 -7.77 -17.89 -0.60
N ASN A 156 -7.86 -16.56 -0.44
CA ASN A 156 -7.59 -15.82 0.79
C ASN A 156 -8.84 -15.02 1.19
N ASN A 157 -9.78 -15.66 1.89
CA ASN A 157 -11.08 -15.06 2.18
C ASN A 157 -11.03 -13.81 3.05
N TYR A 158 -9.97 -13.63 3.84
CA TYR A 158 -9.78 -12.48 4.73
C TYR A 158 -9.01 -11.31 4.08
N TYR A 159 -8.74 -11.37 2.76
CA TYR A 159 -8.14 -10.26 2.03
C TYR A 159 -9.13 -9.65 1.06
N PHE A 160 -9.43 -8.37 1.25
CA PHE A 160 -10.18 -7.51 0.33
C PHE A 160 -9.21 -6.56 -0.35
N ARG A 161 -9.58 -5.90 -1.45
CA ARG A 161 -8.77 -4.82 -2.03
C ARG A 161 -9.60 -3.77 -2.75
N THR A 162 -9.14 -2.53 -2.69
CA THR A 162 -9.84 -1.37 -3.26
C THR A 162 -9.42 -1.03 -4.69
N CYS A 163 -8.31 -1.60 -5.19
CA CYS A 163 -7.76 -1.32 -6.51
C CYS A 163 -8.37 -2.21 -7.62
N PHE A 164 -8.10 -1.85 -8.88
CA PHE A 164 -8.30 -2.78 -10.01
C PHE A 164 -7.25 -3.92 -9.95
N ILE A 165 -7.41 -4.91 -10.83
CA ILE A 165 -6.55 -6.10 -10.87
C ILE A 165 -5.68 -6.12 -12.12
N ASP A 166 -4.54 -6.85 -12.08
CA ASP A 166 -3.57 -6.93 -13.17
C ASP A 166 -4.14 -7.38 -14.53
N PRO A 167 -5.12 -8.31 -14.61
CA PRO A 167 -5.77 -8.63 -15.89
C PRO A 167 -6.37 -7.40 -16.58
N PHE A 168 -7.04 -6.54 -15.81
CA PHE A 168 -7.58 -5.28 -16.32
C PHE A 168 -6.46 -4.31 -16.70
N GLN A 169 -5.48 -4.09 -15.82
CA GLN A 169 -4.36 -3.20 -16.05
C GLN A 169 -3.52 -3.61 -17.27
N GLY A 170 -3.20 -4.91 -17.38
CA GLY A 170 -2.45 -5.46 -18.51
C GLY A 170 -3.17 -5.24 -19.85
N THR A 171 -4.49 -5.45 -19.87
CA THR A 171 -5.33 -5.19 -21.05
C THR A 171 -5.38 -3.71 -21.41
N VAL A 172 -5.52 -2.82 -20.42
CA VAL A 172 -5.49 -1.36 -20.61
C VAL A 172 -4.19 -0.91 -21.25
N LEU A 173 -3.06 -1.39 -20.72
CA LEU A 173 -1.72 -1.06 -21.25
C LEU A 173 -1.52 -1.61 -22.68
N ALA A 174 -2.01 -2.82 -22.96
CA ALA A 174 -1.94 -3.43 -24.29
C ALA A 174 -2.77 -2.65 -25.32
N ASN A 175 -4.00 -2.28 -24.98
CA ASN A 175 -4.84 -1.45 -25.82
C ASN A 175 -4.20 -0.08 -26.09
N TYR A 176 -3.65 0.55 -25.05
CA TYR A 176 -2.97 1.84 -25.20
C TYR A 176 -1.73 1.70 -26.13
N ALA A 177 -0.90 0.69 -25.93
CA ALA A 177 0.26 0.42 -26.78
C ALA A 177 -0.14 0.23 -28.25
N PHE A 178 -1.17 -0.57 -28.51
CA PHE A 178 -1.59 -0.93 -29.86
C PHE A 178 -2.33 0.22 -30.54
N GLU A 179 -3.31 0.83 -29.85
CA GLU A 179 -4.24 1.81 -30.44
C GLU A 179 -3.69 3.25 -30.43
N GLN A 180 -3.02 3.66 -29.33
CA GLN A 180 -2.58 5.04 -29.17
C GLN A 180 -1.15 5.24 -29.66
N LEU A 181 -0.23 4.29 -29.37
CA LEU A 181 1.14 4.36 -29.85
C LEU A 181 1.34 3.72 -31.23
N GLY A 182 0.38 2.91 -31.70
CA GLY A 182 0.52 2.13 -32.93
C GLY A 182 1.60 1.06 -32.85
N ALA A 183 1.93 0.63 -31.63
CA ALA A 183 2.99 -0.36 -31.40
C ALA A 183 2.57 -1.72 -31.94
N THR A 184 3.53 -2.40 -32.58
CA THR A 184 3.38 -3.75 -33.11
C THR A 184 4.35 -4.73 -32.43
N LYS A 185 5.40 -4.21 -31.80
CA LYS A 185 6.40 -4.98 -31.06
C LYS A 185 6.79 -4.24 -29.79
N VAL A 186 6.61 -4.89 -28.62
CA VAL A 186 6.91 -4.32 -27.29
C VAL A 186 7.96 -5.18 -26.59
N TYR A 187 8.95 -4.52 -25.98
CA TYR A 187 9.92 -5.18 -25.08
C TYR A 187 9.37 -5.13 -23.66
N THR A 188 9.35 -6.27 -22.98
CA THR A 188 8.91 -6.36 -21.58
C THR A 188 10.09 -6.71 -20.68
N LEU A 189 10.21 -6.02 -19.54
CA LEU A 189 11.31 -6.20 -18.60
C LEU A 189 10.78 -6.24 -17.16
N GLY A 190 11.02 -7.35 -16.44
CA GLY A 190 10.59 -7.55 -15.06
C GLY A 190 11.68 -8.14 -14.16
N GLU A 191 11.49 -8.08 -12.85
CA GLU A 191 12.36 -8.72 -11.86
C GLU A 191 12.05 -10.22 -11.78
N MET A 192 13.10 -11.06 -11.80
CA MET A 192 12.93 -12.51 -11.63
C MET A 192 12.33 -12.85 -10.25
N GLY A 193 11.21 -13.57 -10.25
CA GLY A 193 10.56 -14.06 -9.05
C GLY A 193 9.71 -13.00 -8.33
N ASN A 194 9.41 -11.89 -9.00
CA ASN A 194 8.42 -10.92 -8.54
C ASN A 194 7.05 -11.29 -9.13
N ASP A 195 6.06 -11.57 -8.28
CA ASP A 195 4.73 -12.02 -8.70
C ASP A 195 3.97 -10.92 -9.44
N TYR A 196 4.13 -9.66 -9.01
CA TYR A 196 3.50 -8.51 -9.65
C TYR A 196 4.05 -8.28 -11.06
N ASP A 197 5.37 -8.13 -11.20
CA ASP A 197 6.02 -7.91 -12.50
C ASP A 197 5.63 -9.00 -13.50
N THR A 198 5.70 -10.27 -13.05
CA THR A 198 5.35 -11.44 -13.85
C THR A 198 3.87 -11.41 -14.26
N GLY A 199 2.98 -11.05 -13.33
CA GLY A 199 1.54 -10.96 -13.58
C GLY A 199 1.20 -9.94 -14.65
N VAL A 200 1.62 -8.69 -14.45
CA VAL A 200 1.34 -7.59 -15.40
C VAL A 200 1.91 -7.89 -16.80
N ILE A 201 3.16 -8.41 -16.87
CA ILE A 201 3.79 -8.78 -18.16
C ILE A 201 2.99 -9.87 -18.87
N ASN A 202 2.52 -10.88 -18.15
CA ASN A 202 1.77 -11.98 -18.75
C ASN A 202 0.42 -11.48 -19.29
N TYR A 203 -0.35 -10.73 -18.49
CA TYR A 203 -1.66 -10.20 -18.92
C TYR A 203 -1.52 -9.19 -20.06
N PHE A 204 -0.50 -8.32 -20.01
CA PHE A 204 -0.17 -7.45 -21.12
C PHE A 204 0.15 -8.23 -22.39
N THR A 205 1.03 -9.23 -22.30
CA THR A 205 1.46 -10.05 -23.44
C THR A 205 0.27 -10.76 -24.08
N GLU A 206 -0.58 -11.40 -23.27
CA GLU A 206 -1.78 -12.08 -23.77
C GLU A 206 -2.72 -11.12 -24.50
N ALA A 207 -3.02 -9.98 -23.92
CA ALA A 207 -3.88 -8.98 -24.53
C ALA A 207 -3.25 -8.36 -25.79
N PHE A 208 -1.95 -8.03 -25.76
CA PHE A 208 -1.25 -7.41 -26.88
C PHE A 208 -1.12 -8.36 -28.10
N GLU A 209 -0.84 -9.64 -27.84
CA GLU A 209 -0.81 -10.68 -28.88
C GLU A 209 -2.20 -10.95 -29.47
N ALA A 210 -3.26 -10.89 -28.66
CA ALA A 210 -4.63 -11.00 -29.16
C ALA A 210 -5.02 -9.84 -30.11
N LEU A 211 -4.41 -8.65 -29.96
CA LEU A 211 -4.54 -7.53 -30.87
C LEU A 211 -3.66 -7.68 -32.14
N GLY A 212 -2.78 -8.67 -32.22
CA GLY A 212 -1.89 -8.92 -33.33
C GLY A 212 -0.46 -8.34 -33.14
N GLY A 213 -0.15 -7.86 -31.95
CA GLY A 213 1.20 -7.43 -31.56
C GLY A 213 2.13 -8.60 -31.25
N THR A 214 3.38 -8.31 -30.93
CA THR A 214 4.39 -9.29 -30.50
C THR A 214 5.19 -8.74 -29.34
N THR A 215 5.63 -9.60 -28.42
CA THR A 215 6.46 -9.21 -27.29
C THR A 215 7.85 -9.84 -27.34
N VAL A 216 8.85 -9.13 -26.80
CA VAL A 216 10.20 -9.63 -26.53
C VAL A 216 10.43 -9.50 -25.04
N ALA A 217 10.45 -10.62 -24.31
CA ALA A 217 10.57 -10.61 -22.87
C ALA A 217 12.01 -10.80 -22.38
N ASP A 218 12.33 -10.08 -21.29
CA ASP A 218 13.54 -10.31 -20.50
C ASP A 218 13.23 -10.15 -19.00
N ASN A 219 14.09 -10.74 -18.17
CA ASN A 219 14.02 -10.60 -16.72
C ASN A 219 15.41 -10.32 -16.16
N PHE A 220 15.47 -9.46 -15.15
CA PHE A 220 16.70 -9.16 -14.43
C PHE A 220 16.71 -9.78 -13.03
N PRO A 221 17.89 -10.11 -12.48
CA PRO A 221 18.00 -10.66 -11.14
C PRO A 221 17.80 -9.56 -10.08
N LYS A 222 17.34 -9.95 -8.90
CA LYS A 222 17.26 -9.06 -7.72
C LYS A 222 18.62 -8.37 -7.48
N ASN A 223 18.56 -7.10 -7.04
CA ASN A 223 19.72 -6.22 -6.84
C ASN A 223 20.49 -5.87 -8.13
N ASN A 224 19.86 -5.98 -9.31
CA ASN A 224 20.47 -5.47 -10.53
C ASN A 224 20.57 -3.94 -10.49
N ALA A 225 21.73 -3.40 -10.84
CA ALA A 225 21.97 -1.94 -10.84
C ALA A 225 22.31 -1.40 -12.25
N ASP A 226 22.52 -2.25 -13.25
CA ASP A 226 22.83 -1.87 -14.61
C ASP A 226 21.82 -2.45 -15.59
N PHE A 227 21.03 -1.56 -16.19
CA PHE A 227 20.00 -1.90 -17.17
C PHE A 227 20.41 -1.56 -18.61
N THR A 228 21.61 -1.02 -18.81
CA THR A 228 22.09 -0.57 -20.11
C THR A 228 22.06 -1.69 -21.16
N SER A 229 22.38 -2.93 -20.77
CA SER A 229 22.35 -4.08 -21.69
C SER A 229 20.92 -4.43 -22.13
N TYR A 230 19.93 -4.33 -21.22
CA TYR A 230 18.51 -4.57 -21.52
C TYR A 230 17.95 -3.49 -22.45
N LEU A 231 18.24 -2.21 -22.15
CA LEU A 231 17.83 -1.08 -22.99
C LEU A 231 18.44 -1.15 -24.38
N ASN A 232 19.73 -1.50 -24.49
CA ASN A 232 20.39 -1.74 -25.79
C ASN A 232 19.75 -2.90 -26.54
N LYS A 233 19.31 -3.96 -25.85
CA LYS A 233 18.60 -5.07 -26.50
C LYS A 233 17.27 -4.60 -27.07
N ALA A 234 16.48 -3.82 -26.31
CA ALA A 234 15.23 -3.23 -26.80
C ALA A 234 15.47 -2.40 -28.10
N VAL A 235 16.51 -1.54 -28.11
CA VAL A 235 16.89 -0.76 -29.30
C VAL A 235 17.27 -1.67 -30.48
N ASN A 236 18.08 -2.70 -30.24
CA ASN A 236 18.53 -3.62 -31.28
C ASN A 236 17.42 -4.50 -31.85
N GLU A 237 16.43 -4.84 -31.03
CA GLU A 237 15.24 -5.58 -31.45
C GLU A 237 14.28 -4.70 -32.27
N GLY A 238 14.46 -3.38 -32.27
CA GLY A 238 13.63 -2.43 -33.01
C GLY A 238 12.19 -2.45 -32.49
N VAL A 239 12.02 -2.37 -31.17
CA VAL A 239 10.70 -2.35 -30.55
C VAL A 239 10.08 -0.94 -30.59
N ASP A 240 8.77 -0.88 -30.58
CA ASP A 240 8.01 0.36 -30.66
C ASP A 240 7.74 0.96 -29.25
N ALA A 241 7.79 0.13 -28.20
CA ALA A 241 7.64 0.54 -26.80
C ALA A 241 8.36 -0.44 -25.86
N ILE A 242 8.57 -0.01 -24.60
CA ILE A 242 9.14 -0.83 -23.52
C ILE A 242 8.15 -0.83 -22.35
N LEU A 243 7.73 -2.00 -21.88
CA LEU A 243 6.92 -2.17 -20.68
C LEU A 243 7.80 -2.55 -19.49
N ILE A 244 7.71 -1.79 -18.39
CA ILE A 244 8.48 -2.03 -17.16
C ILE A 244 7.57 -1.95 -15.91
N PRO A 245 6.83 -2.99 -15.56
CA PRO A 245 5.98 -3.00 -14.36
C PRO A 245 6.81 -3.35 -13.11
N VAL A 246 7.84 -2.56 -12.80
CA VAL A 246 8.82 -2.89 -11.76
C VAL A 246 8.72 -1.95 -10.56
N SER A 247 9.41 -2.31 -9.46
CA SER A 247 9.44 -1.46 -8.26
C SER A 247 9.98 -0.05 -8.54
N ILE A 248 9.64 0.90 -7.66
CA ILE A 248 10.06 2.30 -7.78
C ILE A 248 11.58 2.45 -7.86
N ALA A 249 12.33 1.64 -7.10
CA ALA A 249 13.78 1.69 -7.12
C ALA A 249 14.36 1.29 -8.48
N TYR A 250 13.85 0.21 -9.08
CA TYR A 250 14.32 -0.25 -10.40
C TYR A 250 13.82 0.66 -11.52
N SER A 251 12.55 1.08 -11.50
CA SER A 251 12.03 2.02 -12.51
C SER A 251 12.81 3.33 -12.53
N THR A 252 13.14 3.88 -11.36
CA THR A 252 13.97 5.08 -11.23
C THR A 252 15.35 4.88 -11.90
N GLN A 253 15.98 3.73 -11.68
CA GLN A 253 17.28 3.41 -12.29
C GLN A 253 17.17 3.19 -13.80
N ILE A 254 16.14 2.45 -14.26
CA ILE A 254 15.90 2.20 -15.69
C ILE A 254 15.65 3.53 -16.42
N ILE A 255 14.80 4.39 -15.90
CA ILE A 255 14.48 5.70 -16.48
C ILE A 255 15.72 6.60 -16.50
N SER A 256 16.51 6.64 -15.41
CA SER A 256 17.77 7.39 -15.38
C SER A 256 18.76 6.92 -16.43
N GLN A 257 18.93 5.61 -16.61
CA GLN A 257 19.82 5.04 -17.62
C GLN A 257 19.28 5.25 -19.05
N ALA A 258 17.97 5.14 -19.24
CA ALA A 258 17.31 5.48 -20.52
C ALA A 258 17.56 6.95 -20.91
N LYS A 259 17.47 7.86 -19.93
CA LYS A 259 17.81 9.28 -20.11
C LYS A 259 19.27 9.47 -20.52
N ASP A 260 20.23 8.81 -19.84
CA ASP A 260 21.66 8.91 -20.14
C ASP A 260 22.00 8.36 -21.54
N MET A 261 21.21 7.40 -22.03
CA MET A 261 21.31 6.86 -23.38
C MET A 261 20.58 7.71 -24.44
N ASN A 262 19.89 8.79 -24.03
CA ASN A 262 18.97 9.57 -24.87
C ASN A 262 17.95 8.67 -25.60
N LEU A 263 17.36 7.73 -24.89
CA LEU A 263 16.36 6.81 -25.44
C LEU A 263 15.10 7.58 -25.83
N GLU A 264 14.61 7.33 -27.05
CA GLU A 264 13.39 7.94 -27.59
C GLU A 264 12.22 6.94 -27.71
N ILE A 265 12.44 5.66 -27.32
CA ILE A 265 11.39 4.64 -27.32
C ILE A 265 10.46 4.91 -26.13
N PRO A 266 9.12 4.99 -26.34
CA PRO A 266 8.16 5.15 -25.26
C PRO A 266 8.30 4.06 -24.19
N VAL A 267 8.19 4.47 -22.92
CA VAL A 267 8.18 3.57 -21.77
C VAL A 267 6.77 3.53 -21.18
N LEU A 268 6.19 2.34 -21.20
CA LEU A 268 4.95 2.03 -20.54
C LEU A 268 5.23 1.55 -19.12
N GLY A 269 4.65 2.22 -18.15
CA GLY A 269 4.68 1.85 -16.75
C GLY A 269 3.31 1.41 -16.28
N SER A 270 3.31 0.50 -15.33
CA SER A 270 2.12 0.17 -14.56
C SER A 270 1.87 1.23 -13.47
N ASP A 271 0.88 1.01 -12.62
CA ASP A 271 0.54 1.88 -11.49
C ASP A 271 1.72 2.17 -10.56
N THR A 272 2.66 1.23 -10.42
CA THR A 272 3.88 1.41 -9.61
C THR A 272 4.78 2.55 -10.08
N LEU A 273 4.70 2.93 -11.36
CA LEU A 273 5.49 4.03 -11.90
C LEU A 273 4.81 5.40 -11.76
N ASP A 274 3.54 5.46 -11.36
CA ASP A 274 2.89 6.72 -10.98
C ASP A 274 3.42 7.19 -9.61
N ASN A 275 4.68 7.61 -9.62
CA ASN A 275 5.40 7.99 -8.41
C ASN A 275 6.26 9.24 -8.65
N ASN A 276 6.25 10.15 -7.69
CA ASN A 276 6.98 11.41 -7.78
C ASN A 276 8.51 11.22 -7.90
N THR A 277 9.05 10.12 -7.37
CA THR A 277 10.48 9.80 -7.49
C THR A 277 10.82 9.33 -8.91
N VAL A 278 9.95 8.52 -9.52
CA VAL A 278 10.11 8.05 -10.91
C VAL A 278 9.99 9.22 -11.88
N LEU A 279 9.00 10.09 -11.66
CA LEU A 279 8.82 11.31 -12.46
C LEU A 279 10.07 12.21 -12.40
N ALA A 280 10.63 12.41 -11.20
CA ALA A 280 11.86 13.20 -11.02
C ALA A 280 13.06 12.59 -11.78
N ALA A 281 13.16 11.26 -11.86
CA ALA A 281 14.21 10.59 -12.65
C ALA A 281 14.05 10.86 -14.15
N ALA A 282 12.82 10.99 -14.64
CA ALA A 282 12.52 11.31 -16.03
C ALA A 282 12.75 12.78 -16.38
N GLN A 283 12.89 13.68 -15.39
CA GLN A 283 12.99 15.12 -15.64
C GLN A 283 14.13 15.48 -16.59
N GLY A 284 13.79 16.25 -17.64
CA GLY A 284 14.74 16.71 -18.67
C GLY A 284 15.24 15.60 -19.61
N SER A 285 14.58 14.43 -19.65
CA SER A 285 14.86 13.36 -20.63
C SER A 285 13.96 13.50 -21.87
N ASN A 286 14.31 12.74 -22.93
CA ASN A 286 13.46 12.51 -24.09
C ASN A 286 12.56 11.27 -23.93
N VAL A 287 12.56 10.64 -22.76
CA VAL A 287 11.73 9.46 -22.49
C VAL A 287 10.26 9.88 -22.39
N GLU A 288 9.45 9.33 -23.27
CA GLU A 288 7.99 9.41 -23.16
C GLU A 288 7.55 8.34 -22.15
N LEU A 289 7.32 8.75 -20.89
CA LEU A 289 6.86 7.86 -19.82
C LEU A 289 5.35 7.97 -19.69
N ILE A 290 4.67 6.84 -19.87
CA ILE A 290 3.21 6.70 -19.83
C ILE A 290 2.88 5.66 -18.76
N VAL A 291 1.95 5.96 -17.85
CA VAL A 291 1.59 5.07 -16.76
C VAL A 291 0.08 4.92 -16.63
N THR A 292 -0.36 3.74 -16.19
CA THR A 292 -1.71 3.54 -15.66
C THR A 292 -1.77 4.00 -14.21
N THR A 293 -2.94 4.46 -13.76
CA THR A 293 -3.11 4.91 -12.38
C THR A 293 -4.56 4.87 -11.93
N PHE A 294 -4.80 5.11 -10.65
CA PHE A 294 -6.12 5.07 -10.00
C PHE A 294 -6.80 6.43 -9.90
N TYR A 295 -6.05 7.51 -10.00
CA TYR A 295 -6.54 8.87 -9.79
C TYR A 295 -5.71 9.91 -10.54
N ASN A 296 -6.38 10.92 -11.06
CA ASN A 296 -5.72 12.12 -11.60
C ASN A 296 -6.04 13.32 -10.70
N GLU A 297 -5.03 14.09 -10.33
CA GLU A 297 -5.19 15.37 -9.64
C GLU A 297 -6.17 16.27 -10.41
N GLY A 298 -7.12 16.86 -9.70
CA GLY A 298 -8.26 17.59 -10.27
C GLY A 298 -9.55 16.77 -10.34
N GLY A 299 -9.51 15.48 -10.00
CA GLY A 299 -10.69 14.61 -9.94
C GLY A 299 -11.65 15.00 -8.81
N ASP A 300 -11.10 15.33 -7.64
CA ASP A 300 -11.83 15.93 -6.51
C ASP A 300 -11.05 17.13 -5.98
N THR A 301 -11.52 18.32 -6.28
CA THR A 301 -10.79 19.56 -5.95
C THR A 301 -10.79 19.90 -4.46
N GLU A 302 -11.76 19.42 -3.69
CA GLU A 302 -11.83 19.62 -2.23
C GLU A 302 -10.83 18.71 -1.53
N PHE A 303 -10.81 17.44 -1.89
CA PHE A 303 -9.80 16.49 -1.43
C PHE A 303 -8.38 16.97 -1.78
N ASP A 304 -8.15 17.33 -3.03
CA ASP A 304 -6.84 17.76 -3.52
C ASP A 304 -6.30 18.96 -2.73
N ALA A 305 -7.13 19.97 -2.51
CA ALA A 305 -6.73 21.16 -1.76
C ALA A 305 -6.43 20.84 -0.29
N GLY A 306 -7.28 20.04 0.35
CA GLY A 306 -7.12 19.65 1.76
C GLY A 306 -5.88 18.76 1.97
N PHE A 307 -5.66 17.79 1.09
CA PHE A 307 -4.51 16.89 1.18
C PHE A 307 -3.19 17.63 0.95
N LYS A 308 -3.13 18.56 -0.01
CA LYS A 308 -1.96 19.41 -0.24
C LYS A 308 -1.67 20.32 0.96
N GLU A 309 -2.69 20.94 1.54
CA GLU A 309 -2.53 21.74 2.77
C GLU A 309 -1.97 20.90 3.90
N TRP A 310 -2.48 19.68 4.08
CA TRP A 310 -2.02 18.75 5.11
C TRP A 310 -0.60 18.25 4.86
N ILE A 311 -0.23 17.89 3.62
CA ILE A 311 1.15 17.52 3.27
C ILE A 311 2.12 18.65 3.59
N ASN A 312 1.78 19.89 3.21
CA ASN A 312 2.63 21.05 3.43
C ASN A 312 2.70 21.51 4.90
N SER A 313 1.82 21.02 5.77
CA SER A 313 1.81 21.36 7.19
C SER A 313 2.94 20.72 7.99
N ASP A 314 3.52 19.62 7.49
CA ASP A 314 4.60 18.87 8.14
C ASP A 314 5.71 18.51 7.15
N PRO A 315 6.98 18.89 7.42
CA PRO A 315 8.12 18.55 6.57
C PRO A 315 8.32 17.03 6.36
N ASP A 316 7.94 16.20 7.32
CA ASP A 316 8.05 14.74 7.20
C ASP A 316 7.03 14.19 6.20
N ASN A 317 5.81 14.75 6.18
CA ASN A 317 4.80 14.40 5.17
C ASN A 317 5.31 14.76 3.76
N LEU A 318 5.84 15.97 3.59
CA LEU A 318 6.40 16.42 2.32
C LEU A 318 7.56 15.50 1.86
N THR A 319 8.45 15.14 2.78
CA THR A 319 9.58 14.22 2.50
C THR A 319 9.08 12.84 2.07
N ASN A 320 8.07 12.30 2.77
CA ASN A 320 7.49 11.00 2.45
C ASN A 320 6.70 11.01 1.13
N ASN A 321 6.26 12.20 0.67
CA ASN A 321 5.62 12.40 -0.64
C ASN A 321 6.62 12.75 -1.77
N GLY A 322 7.90 12.48 -1.60
CA GLY A 322 8.92 12.75 -2.63
C GLY A 322 9.36 14.22 -2.73
N ASN A 323 9.29 14.96 -1.63
CA ASN A 323 9.68 16.38 -1.48
C ASN A 323 8.86 17.36 -2.36
N ASN A 324 7.64 17.03 -2.67
CA ASN A 324 6.67 17.89 -3.36
C ASN A 324 5.25 17.60 -2.87
N ASP A 325 4.28 18.42 -3.28
CA ASP A 325 2.87 18.27 -2.89
C ASP A 325 1.97 17.78 -4.03
N MET A 326 2.54 17.20 -5.09
CA MET A 326 1.75 16.51 -6.11
C MET A 326 1.03 15.32 -5.49
N ILE A 327 -0.21 15.14 -5.87
CA ILE A 327 -1.04 14.06 -5.32
C ILE A 327 -0.64 12.74 -5.95
N ALA A 328 -0.08 11.84 -5.14
CA ALA A 328 0.12 10.46 -5.54
C ALA A 328 -1.23 9.73 -5.54
N ALA A 329 -1.58 9.06 -6.64
CA ALA A 329 -2.84 8.31 -6.72
C ALA A 329 -2.98 7.26 -5.61
N VAL A 330 -1.87 6.66 -5.23
CA VAL A 330 -1.82 5.66 -4.14
C VAL A 330 -2.17 6.26 -2.77
N SER A 331 -1.91 7.56 -2.54
CA SER A 331 -2.36 8.24 -1.32
C SER A 331 -3.89 8.38 -1.29
N VAL A 332 -4.52 8.64 -2.44
CA VAL A 332 -5.98 8.70 -2.54
C VAL A 332 -6.59 7.34 -2.27
N MET A 333 -5.96 6.26 -2.78
CA MET A 333 -6.36 4.88 -2.48
C MET A 333 -6.23 4.55 -0.99
N GLY A 334 -5.15 4.96 -0.33
CA GLY A 334 -4.96 4.80 1.11
C GLY A 334 -5.99 5.55 1.94
N TYR A 335 -6.38 6.75 1.51
CA TYR A 335 -7.48 7.52 2.11
C TYR A 335 -8.80 6.77 2.02
N ASP A 336 -9.15 6.25 0.85
CA ASP A 336 -10.38 5.48 0.66
C ASP A 336 -10.36 4.18 1.46
N ALA A 337 -9.25 3.44 1.49
CA ALA A 337 -9.12 2.20 2.25
C ALA A 337 -9.34 2.42 3.76
N TYR A 338 -8.81 3.50 4.32
CA TYR A 338 -9.07 3.87 5.71
C TYR A 338 -10.56 4.13 5.96
N ASN A 339 -11.22 4.87 5.09
CA ASN A 339 -12.64 5.19 5.22
C ASN A 339 -13.53 3.95 5.05
N VAL A 340 -13.16 3.01 4.17
CA VAL A 340 -13.83 1.71 4.03
C VAL A 340 -13.72 0.90 5.32
N ALA A 341 -12.54 0.89 5.96
CA ALA A 341 -12.35 0.21 7.24
C ALA A 341 -13.24 0.80 8.34
N LEU A 342 -13.31 2.14 8.45
CA LEU A 342 -14.18 2.80 9.44
C LEU A 342 -15.66 2.53 9.17
N ASP A 343 -16.10 2.59 7.91
CA ASP A 343 -17.48 2.26 7.52
C ASP A 343 -17.83 0.82 7.93
N ALA A 344 -16.91 -0.13 7.70
CA ALA A 344 -17.13 -1.52 8.10
C ALA A 344 -17.22 -1.67 9.63
N ILE A 345 -16.37 -1.00 10.40
CA ILE A 345 -16.40 -0.99 11.87
C ILE A 345 -17.73 -0.38 12.38
N GLU A 346 -18.14 0.74 11.79
CA GLU A 346 -19.42 1.40 12.13
C GLU A 346 -20.63 0.52 11.83
N ARG A 347 -20.65 -0.15 10.66
CA ARG A 347 -21.74 -1.09 10.30
C ARG A 347 -21.73 -2.36 11.16
N ALA A 348 -20.56 -2.87 11.50
CA ALA A 348 -20.41 -4.00 12.40
C ALA A 348 -20.87 -3.69 13.82
N GLN A 349 -20.80 -2.44 14.25
CA GLN A 349 -21.02 -2.01 15.65
C GLN A 349 -20.19 -2.86 16.63
N SER A 350 -18.96 -3.23 16.24
CA SER A 350 -18.07 -4.16 16.93
C SER A 350 -16.61 -3.82 16.68
N THR A 351 -15.74 -4.23 17.60
CA THR A 351 -14.29 -4.21 17.43
C THR A 351 -13.71 -5.59 17.07
N ASP A 352 -14.59 -6.62 17.03
CA ASP A 352 -14.18 -7.99 16.69
C ASP A 352 -13.83 -8.08 15.20
N PRO A 353 -12.66 -8.63 14.84
CA PRO A 353 -12.24 -8.77 13.43
C PRO A 353 -13.25 -9.56 12.56
N ASN A 354 -13.91 -10.58 13.10
CA ASN A 354 -14.89 -11.36 12.33
C ASN A 354 -16.16 -10.58 12.01
N ASP A 355 -16.63 -9.74 12.94
CA ASP A 355 -17.79 -8.87 12.71
C ASP A 355 -17.44 -7.82 11.63
N ILE A 356 -16.22 -7.29 11.68
CA ILE A 356 -15.71 -6.35 10.67
C ILE A 356 -15.57 -7.04 9.30
N TYR A 357 -15.06 -8.28 9.26
CA TYR A 357 -14.99 -9.10 8.05
C TYR A 357 -16.37 -9.29 7.41
N GLU A 358 -17.39 -9.66 8.19
CA GLU A 358 -18.75 -9.81 7.66
C GLU A 358 -19.33 -8.47 7.16
N ALA A 359 -18.98 -7.36 7.80
CA ALA A 359 -19.37 -6.03 7.33
C ALA A 359 -18.67 -5.65 6.01
N LEU A 360 -17.38 -5.98 5.85
CA LEU A 360 -16.63 -5.73 4.62
C LEU A 360 -17.25 -6.41 3.39
N LYS A 361 -17.78 -7.61 3.52
CA LYS A 361 -18.46 -8.32 2.42
C LYS A 361 -19.65 -7.59 1.83
N THR A 362 -20.19 -6.61 2.55
CA THR A 362 -21.35 -5.82 2.12
C THR A 362 -20.98 -4.35 1.89
N THR A 363 -19.71 -4.03 1.68
CA THR A 363 -19.25 -2.67 1.40
C THR A 363 -19.88 -2.13 0.12
N ASP A 364 -20.37 -0.89 0.20
CA ASP A 364 -20.84 -0.08 -0.92
C ASP A 364 -20.54 1.37 -0.56
N TRP A 365 -19.29 1.80 -0.83
CA TRP A 365 -18.71 3.06 -0.37
C TRP A 365 -18.41 3.98 -1.54
N ASP A 366 -18.92 5.21 -1.52
CA ASP A 366 -18.58 6.24 -2.48
C ASP A 366 -17.28 6.95 -2.05
N GLY A 367 -16.15 6.47 -2.56
CA GLY A 367 -14.82 7.02 -2.30
C GLY A 367 -14.41 8.11 -3.29
N ILE A 368 -13.28 8.76 -3.00
CA ILE A 368 -12.64 9.75 -3.90
C ILE A 368 -12.22 9.08 -5.21
N THR A 369 -11.82 7.81 -5.16
CA THR A 369 -11.44 7.02 -6.34
C THR A 369 -12.63 6.35 -7.03
N GLY A 370 -13.85 6.74 -6.70
CA GLY A 370 -15.09 6.16 -7.18
C GLY A 370 -15.70 5.14 -6.22
N ASN A 371 -16.80 4.52 -6.63
CA ASN A 371 -17.52 3.56 -5.78
C ASN A 371 -16.67 2.30 -5.53
N ILE A 372 -16.62 1.87 -4.28
CA ILE A 372 -15.92 0.67 -3.82
C ILE A 372 -16.94 -0.35 -3.36
N LYS A 373 -17.02 -1.43 -4.11
CA LYS A 373 -17.88 -2.58 -3.84
C LYS A 373 -17.09 -3.84 -4.14
N PHE A 374 -17.09 -4.79 -3.22
CA PHE A 374 -16.36 -6.03 -3.39
C PHE A 374 -17.23 -7.11 -4.07
N ASP A 375 -16.58 -7.91 -4.91
CA ASP A 375 -17.15 -9.14 -5.46
C ASP A 375 -17.05 -10.31 -4.45
N GLU A 376 -17.34 -11.54 -4.93
CA GLU A 376 -17.32 -12.74 -4.09
C GLU A 376 -15.88 -13.12 -3.65
N GLU A 377 -14.85 -12.71 -4.41
CA GLU A 377 -13.45 -12.93 -4.12
C GLU A 377 -12.84 -11.84 -3.23
N GLY A 378 -13.56 -10.75 -2.97
CA GLY A 378 -13.08 -9.60 -2.19
C GLY A 378 -12.39 -8.53 -3.04
N ASP A 379 -12.47 -8.60 -4.36
CA ASP A 379 -11.92 -7.63 -5.28
C ASP A 379 -12.88 -6.47 -5.52
N ALA A 380 -12.37 -5.23 -5.55
CA ALA A 380 -13.20 -4.10 -5.96
C ALA A 380 -13.60 -4.21 -7.42
N ILE A 381 -14.88 -4.00 -7.70
CA ILE A 381 -15.41 -3.94 -9.07
C ILE A 381 -14.94 -2.60 -9.66
N ARG A 382 -13.90 -2.65 -10.49
CA ARG A 382 -13.27 -1.48 -11.14
C ARG A 382 -13.20 -1.70 -12.64
N ASP A 383 -13.73 -0.76 -13.41
CA ASP A 383 -13.77 -0.79 -14.87
C ASP A 383 -13.05 0.40 -15.53
N LEU A 384 -12.40 1.24 -14.74
CA LEU A 384 -11.74 2.46 -15.18
C LEU A 384 -10.30 2.52 -14.68
N ALA A 385 -9.37 2.81 -15.59
CA ALA A 385 -8.01 3.26 -15.27
C ALA A 385 -7.77 4.65 -15.85
N TYR A 386 -6.99 5.45 -15.14
CA TYR A 386 -6.47 6.70 -15.66
C TYR A 386 -5.12 6.48 -16.35
N ILE A 387 -4.81 7.30 -17.34
CA ILE A 387 -3.49 7.35 -17.95
C ILE A 387 -2.84 8.67 -17.56
N LYS A 388 -1.58 8.62 -17.13
CA LYS A 388 -0.73 9.80 -16.96
C LYS A 388 0.46 9.74 -17.89
N ILE A 389 0.86 10.89 -18.38
CA ILE A 389 2.04 11.07 -19.24
C ILE A 389 2.98 12.03 -18.53
N ALA A 390 4.25 11.68 -18.41
CA ALA A 390 5.22 12.55 -17.76
C ALA A 390 5.52 13.78 -18.62
N ASP A 391 5.30 14.97 -18.09
CA ASP A 391 5.89 16.21 -18.58
C ASP A 391 7.30 16.33 -18.01
N THR A 392 8.26 15.75 -18.71
CA THR A 392 9.66 15.71 -18.27
C THR A 392 10.31 17.09 -18.21
N ALA A 393 9.78 18.08 -18.94
CA ALA A 393 10.30 19.44 -18.91
C ALA A 393 9.91 20.18 -17.63
N ASN A 394 8.68 20.00 -17.18
CA ASN A 394 8.11 20.70 -16.03
C ASN A 394 8.10 19.83 -14.75
N ASN A 395 8.49 18.56 -14.83
CA ASN A 395 8.44 17.60 -13.73
C ASN A 395 7.03 17.47 -13.13
N THR A 396 6.03 17.30 -14.00
CA THR A 396 4.63 17.12 -13.62
C THR A 396 4.00 15.99 -14.45
N TRP A 397 2.84 15.52 -14.00
CA TRP A 397 2.03 14.61 -14.77
C TRP A 397 1.00 15.35 -15.61
N ILE A 398 0.83 14.91 -16.86
CA ILE A 398 -0.26 15.34 -17.75
C ILE A 398 -1.33 14.26 -17.73
N ASN A 399 -2.59 14.67 -17.62
CA ASN A 399 -3.72 13.75 -17.76
C ASN A 399 -3.79 13.22 -19.20
N GLY A 400 -3.53 11.93 -19.38
CA GLY A 400 -3.59 11.22 -20.65
C GLY A 400 -4.98 10.65 -20.99
N GLY A 401 -6.00 10.96 -20.15
CA GLY A 401 -7.35 10.45 -20.30
C GLY A 401 -7.64 9.23 -19.44
N THR A 402 -8.71 8.53 -19.79
CA THR A 402 -9.17 7.31 -19.12
C THR A 402 -9.25 6.16 -20.11
N GLN A 403 -9.07 4.95 -19.60
CA GLN A 403 -9.22 3.72 -20.35
C GLN A 403 -10.19 2.78 -19.64
N THR A 404 -11.07 2.17 -20.42
CA THR A 404 -11.95 1.07 -19.99
C THR A 404 -11.63 -0.15 -20.84
N VAL A 405 -11.95 -1.32 -20.34
CA VAL A 405 -11.90 -2.56 -21.13
C VAL A 405 -13.36 -2.88 -21.49
N ALA A 406 -13.64 -3.00 -22.79
CA ALA A 406 -14.94 -3.49 -23.22
C ALA A 406 -15.15 -4.92 -22.74
N GLU A 407 -16.33 -5.21 -22.18
CA GLU A 407 -16.75 -6.57 -21.81
C GLU A 407 -16.77 -7.51 -23.01
#